data_7ce33d3be2759ddcee5fe8ab6cc25ecb
#
_entry.id   7ce33d3be2759ddcee5fe8ab6cc25ecb
#
_cell.length_a   1.000
_cell.length_b   1.000
_cell.length_c   1.000
_cell.angle_alpha   90.00
_cell.angle_beta   90.00
_cell.angle_gamma   90.00
#
_symmetry.space_group_name_H-M   'P 1'
#
loop_
_entity.id
_entity.type
_entity.pdbx_description
1 polymer ?
#
loop_
_entity_poly.entity_id
_entity_poly.type
_entity_poly.pdbx_seq_one_letter_code
_entity_poly.pdbx_strand_id
1 'polypeptide(L)'
;MASSIETTSTTTTLKNNGNTYMSVDTNDAVTFATGGISVSSLNGGQLAGNRNKIINGDMRINQRHGTSTITLGSAATNTFVADRTRAFKGTSGGVMTGRKADASTLGGFYDCFEVKTTTAATASSGDINAIWQAVEGFNFSDMSFGTANAKSFTLSFWMHANTAGSYGVSFLGNMTQSNRSYTTAVTVSAGQANSWVQHSVTVPGDTTGTGWVTADSTNGVSMYVGICDIGSGSAYETSTADTWQAGNFKRKASDVKLISVLNATIYITGVQLEAGTVATPFEHRSYGTELALC
;
A
#
# COMPACT_ATOMS: atom_id res chain seq x y z
N MET A 1 44.63 -3.36 15.75
CA MET A 1 44.27 -2.83 14.43
C MET A 1 43.56 -1.50 14.67
N ALA A 2 44.10 -0.41 14.14
CA ALA A 2 43.49 0.90 14.31
C ALA A 2 42.53 1.17 13.15
N SER A 3 41.25 1.35 13.46
CA SER A 3 40.26 1.84 12.52
C SER A 3 40.02 3.33 12.75
N SER A 4 39.86 4.10 11.70
CA SER A 4 39.64 5.55 11.79
C SER A 4 38.51 5.98 10.85
N ILE A 5 37.81 7.03 11.25
CA ILE A 5 36.88 7.76 10.40
C ILE A 5 37.57 9.09 10.06
N GLU A 6 37.75 9.35 8.78
CA GLU A 6 38.27 10.63 8.31
C GLU A 6 37.22 11.35 7.50
N THR A 7 37.00 12.62 7.79
CA THR A 7 36.05 13.48 7.08
C THR A 7 36.80 14.65 6.47
N THR A 8 36.64 14.84 5.18
CA THR A 8 37.06 16.05 4.44
C THR A 8 35.83 16.90 4.12
N SER A 9 36.05 18.09 3.53
CA SER A 9 34.92 18.94 3.11
C SER A 9 33.99 18.30 2.05
N THR A 10 34.44 17.23 1.42
CA THR A 10 33.75 16.58 0.31
C THR A 10 33.47 15.08 0.49
N THR A 11 34.09 14.44 1.47
CA THR A 11 34.02 12.98 1.60
C THR A 11 34.24 12.54 3.03
N THR A 12 33.44 11.62 3.52
CA THR A 12 33.66 10.87 4.77
C THR A 12 34.15 9.48 4.42
N THR A 13 35.30 9.07 4.97
CA THR A 13 35.92 7.78 4.67
C THR A 13 36.08 6.92 5.92
N LEU A 14 35.85 5.64 5.80
CA LEU A 14 36.16 4.61 6.78
C LEU A 14 37.46 3.90 6.36
N LYS A 15 38.47 3.92 7.23
CA LYS A 15 39.79 3.33 6.99
C LYS A 15 40.15 2.28 8.05
N ASN A 16 40.88 1.27 7.65
CA ASN A 16 41.58 0.36 8.54
C ASN A 16 43.04 0.21 8.08
N ASN A 17 43.96 0.43 8.96
CA ASN A 17 45.39 0.47 8.66
C ASN A 17 45.77 1.42 7.49
N GLY A 18 45.11 2.58 7.41
CA GLY A 18 45.32 3.56 6.34
C GLY A 18 44.63 3.26 5.01
N ASN A 19 44.08 2.07 4.82
CA ASN A 19 43.36 1.71 3.61
C ASN A 19 41.88 2.12 3.69
N THR A 20 41.39 2.80 2.67
CA THR A 20 39.95 3.16 2.56
C THR A 20 39.13 1.92 2.22
N TYR A 21 38.09 1.66 2.99
CA TYR A 21 37.08 0.60 2.72
C TYR A 21 35.79 1.14 2.18
N MET A 22 35.38 2.30 2.67
CA MET A 22 34.12 2.93 2.28
C MET A 22 34.32 4.45 2.27
N SER A 23 33.75 5.13 1.30
CA SER A 23 33.66 6.59 1.27
C SER A 23 32.22 7.01 0.93
N VAL A 24 31.79 8.14 1.50
CA VAL A 24 30.51 8.80 1.16
C VAL A 24 30.87 10.20 0.67
N ASP A 25 30.43 10.55 -0.52
CA ASP A 25 30.68 11.87 -1.11
C ASP A 25 29.57 12.88 -0.77
N THR A 26 29.66 14.09 -1.29
CA THR A 26 28.66 15.17 -1.08
C THR A 26 27.31 14.90 -1.73
N ASN A 27 27.18 13.87 -2.56
CA ASN A 27 25.93 13.44 -3.20
C ASN A 27 25.35 12.21 -2.53
N ASP A 28 25.80 11.87 -1.31
CA ASP A 28 25.44 10.67 -0.55
C ASP A 28 25.74 9.35 -1.28
N ALA A 29 26.64 9.39 -2.29
CA ALA A 29 27.08 8.18 -2.96
C ALA A 29 28.08 7.42 -2.09
N VAL A 30 27.78 6.15 -1.81
CA VAL A 30 28.64 5.25 -1.01
C VAL A 30 29.51 4.42 -1.96
N THR A 31 30.82 4.59 -1.86
CA THR A 31 31.80 3.84 -2.65
C THR A 31 32.57 2.87 -1.77
N PHE A 32 32.68 1.62 -2.20
CA PHE A 32 33.53 0.60 -1.57
C PHE A 32 34.77 0.41 -2.41
N ALA A 33 35.98 0.56 -1.79
CA ALA A 33 37.25 0.58 -2.51
C ALA A 33 37.64 -0.78 -3.12
N THR A 34 37.29 -1.88 -2.45
CA THR A 34 37.60 -3.25 -2.92
C THR A 34 36.56 -4.24 -2.36
N GLY A 35 36.19 -5.22 -3.17
CA GLY A 35 35.25 -6.26 -2.78
C GLY A 35 33.77 -5.86 -2.99
N GLY A 36 32.90 -6.83 -2.89
CA GLY A 36 31.46 -6.62 -2.99
C GLY A 36 30.83 -6.21 -1.66
N ILE A 37 29.64 -5.63 -1.73
CA ILE A 37 28.79 -5.45 -0.57
C ILE A 37 28.08 -6.78 -0.32
N SER A 38 28.26 -7.37 0.87
CA SER A 38 27.42 -8.47 1.33
C SER A 38 26.35 -7.90 2.24
N VAL A 39 25.11 -7.94 1.78
CA VAL A 39 23.94 -7.49 2.56
C VAL A 39 23.01 -8.69 2.71
N SER A 40 22.62 -9.00 3.93
CA SER A 40 21.66 -10.07 4.22
C SER A 40 20.21 -9.66 3.96
N SER A 41 19.93 -8.35 4.01
CA SER A 41 18.63 -7.77 3.73
C SER A 41 18.75 -6.28 3.36
N LEU A 42 17.78 -5.74 2.66
CA LEU A 42 17.60 -4.30 2.48
C LEU A 42 16.44 -3.84 3.37
N ASN A 43 16.73 -3.01 4.39
CA ASN A 43 15.74 -2.56 5.38
C ASN A 43 14.95 -3.70 6.06
N GLY A 44 15.59 -4.87 6.26
CA GLY A 44 14.93 -6.05 6.81
C GLY A 44 14.06 -6.81 5.80
N GLY A 45 14.01 -6.36 4.56
CA GLY A 45 13.27 -6.97 3.48
C GLY A 45 14.12 -7.81 2.52
N GLN A 46 13.50 -8.34 1.51
CA GLN A 46 14.10 -9.20 0.50
C GLN A 46 15.02 -8.39 -0.44
N LEU A 47 16.23 -8.91 -0.72
CA LEU A 47 17.22 -8.21 -1.55
C LEU A 47 16.90 -8.17 -3.03
N ALA A 48 16.22 -9.18 -3.56
CA ALA A 48 15.93 -9.29 -4.99
C ALA A 48 14.64 -10.06 -5.24
N GLY A 49 13.94 -9.70 -6.33
CA GLY A 49 12.79 -10.39 -6.90
C GLY A 49 11.56 -10.43 -6.00
N ASN A 50 10.39 -10.19 -6.56
CA ASN A 50 9.09 -10.33 -5.90
C ASN A 50 8.97 -9.71 -4.49
N ARG A 51 9.63 -8.55 -4.26
CA ARG A 51 9.50 -7.82 -3.01
C ARG A 51 8.06 -7.34 -2.81
N ASN A 52 7.47 -6.83 -3.88
CA ASN A 52 6.11 -6.33 -3.86
C ASN A 52 5.12 -7.50 -3.74
N LYS A 53 4.43 -7.57 -2.61
CA LYS A 53 3.37 -8.56 -2.38
C LYS A 53 2.05 -8.18 -3.05
N ILE A 54 1.94 -6.94 -3.54
CA ILE A 54 0.82 -6.49 -4.38
C ILE A 54 1.08 -6.94 -5.82
N ILE A 55 0.06 -7.49 -6.44
CA ILE A 55 0.05 -7.86 -7.86
C ILE A 55 -0.64 -6.74 -8.63
N ASN A 56 -0.10 -6.37 -9.81
CA ASN A 56 -0.60 -5.28 -10.64
C ASN A 56 -0.64 -3.92 -9.91
N GLY A 57 0.42 -3.64 -9.13
CA GLY A 57 0.47 -2.41 -8.32
C GLY A 57 0.51 -1.12 -9.13
N ASP A 58 0.95 -1.18 -10.39
CA ASP A 58 0.93 -0.06 -11.34
C ASP A 58 -0.36 -0.01 -12.19
N MET A 59 -1.37 -0.83 -11.86
CA MET A 59 -2.72 -0.85 -12.46
C MET A 59 -2.73 -1.08 -13.98
N ARG A 60 -1.66 -1.62 -14.53
CA ARG A 60 -1.41 -1.80 -15.96
C ARG A 60 -2.36 -2.80 -16.60
N ILE A 61 -2.75 -3.84 -15.86
CA ILE A 61 -3.53 -4.95 -16.37
C ILE A 61 -4.99 -4.80 -15.96
N ASN A 62 -5.88 -4.81 -16.96
CA ASN A 62 -7.33 -4.84 -16.77
C ASN A 62 -7.97 -5.65 -17.89
N GLN A 63 -8.00 -6.97 -17.71
CA GLN A 63 -8.49 -7.92 -18.70
C GLN A 63 -10.02 -7.89 -18.83
N ARG A 64 -10.75 -7.43 -17.80
CA ARG A 64 -12.21 -7.45 -17.75
C ARG A 64 -12.86 -6.24 -18.43
N HIS A 65 -12.28 -5.06 -18.23
CA HIS A 65 -12.93 -3.80 -18.61
C HIS A 65 -12.05 -2.89 -19.49
N GLY A 66 -10.77 -3.22 -19.66
CA GLY A 66 -9.84 -2.33 -20.39
C GLY A 66 -9.80 -0.94 -19.74
N THR A 67 -10.15 0.08 -20.50
CA THR A 67 -10.25 1.48 -20.04
C THR A 67 -11.71 1.93 -19.80
N SER A 68 -12.69 1.02 -19.94
CA SER A 68 -14.09 1.34 -19.79
C SER A 68 -14.42 1.78 -18.36
N THR A 69 -15.24 2.82 -18.25
CA THR A 69 -15.79 3.24 -16.95
C THR A 69 -16.89 2.27 -16.53
N ILE A 70 -16.79 1.78 -15.31
CA ILE A 70 -17.77 0.89 -14.69
C ILE A 70 -18.46 1.62 -13.54
N THR A 71 -19.75 1.38 -13.38
CA THR A 71 -20.52 1.92 -12.27
C THR A 71 -20.39 1.01 -11.06
N LEU A 72 -19.90 1.58 -9.97
CA LEU A 72 -19.94 0.96 -8.65
C LEU A 72 -21.34 1.23 -8.09
N GLY A 73 -22.26 0.31 -8.31
CA GLY A 73 -23.68 0.50 -8.11
C GLY A 73 -24.13 0.74 -6.66
N SER A 74 -25.46 0.79 -6.46
CA SER A 74 -26.10 0.98 -5.16
C SER A 74 -26.29 -0.32 -4.35
N ALA A 75 -26.00 -1.48 -4.92
CA ALA A 75 -25.93 -2.73 -4.19
C ALA A 75 -24.51 -2.98 -3.70
N ALA A 76 -24.35 -3.66 -2.57
CA ALA A 76 -23.03 -4.06 -2.08
C ALA A 76 -22.27 -4.85 -3.16
N THR A 77 -21.35 -4.20 -3.84
CA THR A 77 -20.60 -4.76 -4.95
C THR A 77 -19.11 -4.73 -4.66
N ASN A 78 -18.46 -5.83 -4.98
CA ASN A 78 -17.03 -6.01 -4.89
C ASN A 78 -16.48 -6.15 -6.32
N THR A 79 -16.13 -5.02 -6.93
CA THR A 79 -15.87 -4.93 -8.37
C THR A 79 -14.39 -4.76 -8.65
N PHE A 80 -13.84 -5.61 -9.50
CA PHE A 80 -12.48 -5.44 -10.02
C PHE A 80 -12.47 -4.30 -11.06
N VAL A 81 -11.84 -3.20 -10.72
CA VAL A 81 -11.66 -2.04 -11.61
C VAL A 81 -10.33 -2.16 -12.37
N ALA A 82 -9.33 -2.74 -11.76
CA ALA A 82 -8.13 -3.27 -12.38
C ALA A 82 -7.95 -4.71 -11.88
N ASP A 83 -7.22 -5.54 -12.63
CA ASP A 83 -7.02 -6.91 -12.18
C ASP A 83 -6.33 -6.92 -10.82
N ARG A 84 -6.77 -7.81 -9.94
CA ARG A 84 -6.36 -7.94 -8.53
C ARG A 84 -6.83 -6.82 -7.60
N THR A 85 -7.07 -5.59 -8.08
CA THR A 85 -7.52 -4.46 -7.26
C THR A 85 -9.01 -4.22 -7.42
N ARG A 86 -9.70 -4.09 -6.28
CA ARG A 86 -11.15 -3.98 -6.20
C ARG A 86 -11.57 -2.65 -5.59
N ALA A 87 -12.69 -2.12 -6.07
CA ALA A 87 -13.50 -1.16 -5.32
C ALA A 87 -14.70 -1.90 -4.74
N PHE A 88 -14.89 -1.79 -3.43
CA PHE A 88 -16.12 -2.19 -2.77
C PHE A 88 -16.96 -0.95 -2.48
N LYS A 89 -18.22 -0.98 -2.86
CA LYS A 89 -19.21 0.05 -2.52
C LYS A 89 -20.40 -0.60 -1.83
N GLY A 90 -20.72 -0.10 -0.64
CA GLY A 90 -21.85 -0.55 0.17
C GLY A 90 -23.21 -0.19 -0.42
N THR A 91 -24.27 -0.38 0.35
CA THR A 91 -25.65 -0.28 -0.09
C THR A 91 -26.23 1.13 -0.07
N SER A 92 -25.54 2.13 0.48
CA SER A 92 -26.01 3.52 0.51
C SER A 92 -26.27 4.08 -0.89
N GLY A 93 -27.24 4.98 -1.00
CA GLY A 93 -27.83 5.46 -2.25
C GLY A 93 -26.91 6.23 -3.21
N GLY A 94 -25.65 6.50 -2.87
CA GLY A 94 -24.70 7.17 -3.76
C GLY A 94 -24.24 6.28 -4.92
N VAL A 95 -23.67 6.91 -5.94
CA VAL A 95 -23.07 6.23 -7.08
C VAL A 95 -21.62 6.68 -7.23
N MET A 96 -20.75 5.72 -7.42
CA MET A 96 -19.35 5.93 -7.77
C MET A 96 -19.05 5.22 -9.08
N THR A 97 -18.08 5.70 -9.79
CA THR A 97 -17.53 5.04 -10.98
C THR A 97 -16.07 4.67 -10.74
N GLY A 98 -15.61 3.63 -11.41
CA GLY A 98 -14.23 3.21 -11.41
C GLY A 98 -13.74 2.90 -12.81
N ARG A 99 -12.47 3.11 -13.09
CA ARG A 99 -11.81 2.73 -14.35
C ARG A 99 -10.31 2.66 -14.20
N LYS A 100 -9.67 2.00 -15.13
CA LYS A 100 -8.26 2.19 -15.42
C LYS A 100 -8.10 3.51 -16.19
N ALA A 101 -7.28 4.42 -15.69
CA ALA A 101 -7.07 5.76 -16.26
C ALA A 101 -5.59 6.00 -16.55
N ASP A 102 -5.29 7.09 -17.25
CA ASP A 102 -3.95 7.52 -17.59
C ASP A 102 -3.24 8.15 -16.39
N ALA A 103 -2.00 7.75 -16.13
CA ALA A 103 -1.09 8.32 -15.14
C ALA A 103 0.21 8.84 -15.77
N SER A 104 0.27 9.06 -17.07
CA SER A 104 1.49 9.43 -17.82
C SER A 104 2.15 10.74 -17.35
N THR A 105 1.41 11.60 -16.64
CA THR A 105 1.97 12.80 -15.99
C THR A 105 2.82 12.50 -14.76
N LEU A 106 2.73 11.27 -14.21
CA LEU A 106 3.59 10.79 -13.17
C LEU A 106 4.73 9.98 -13.79
N GLY A 107 5.94 10.49 -13.75
CA GLY A 107 7.10 9.80 -14.33
C GLY A 107 7.24 8.36 -13.84
N GLY A 108 7.45 7.41 -14.76
CA GLY A 108 7.61 5.99 -14.46
C GLY A 108 6.31 5.18 -14.41
N PHE A 109 5.14 5.80 -14.51
CA PHE A 109 3.84 5.11 -14.52
C PHE A 109 3.00 5.58 -15.71
N TYR A 110 2.22 4.66 -16.27
CA TYR A 110 1.33 4.91 -17.40
C TYR A 110 -0.15 4.78 -17.04
N ASP A 111 -0.46 3.90 -16.10
CA ASP A 111 -1.83 3.56 -15.74
C ASP A 111 -2.07 3.80 -14.25
N CYS A 112 -3.31 4.12 -13.90
CA CYS A 112 -3.78 4.26 -12.52
C CYS A 112 -5.21 3.73 -12.37
N PHE A 113 -5.59 3.53 -11.12
CA PHE A 113 -6.94 3.19 -10.71
C PHE A 113 -7.68 4.49 -10.35
N GLU A 114 -8.74 4.84 -11.09
CA GLU A 114 -9.60 5.98 -10.80
C GLU A 114 -10.87 5.54 -10.09
N VAL A 115 -11.27 6.27 -9.04
CA VAL A 115 -12.60 6.23 -8.46
C VAL A 115 -13.15 7.65 -8.36
N LYS A 116 -14.40 7.83 -8.81
CA LYS A 116 -15.09 9.11 -8.79
C LYS A 116 -16.51 8.97 -8.23
N THR A 117 -16.91 9.90 -7.37
CA THR A 117 -18.30 10.02 -6.89
C THR A 117 -19.13 10.78 -7.92
N THR A 118 -20.13 10.13 -8.50
CA THR A 118 -21.03 10.75 -9.48
C THR A 118 -22.39 11.10 -8.87
N THR A 119 -22.76 10.43 -7.77
CA THR A 119 -23.92 10.82 -6.95
C THR A 119 -23.50 10.71 -5.48
N ALA A 120 -23.47 11.85 -4.80
CA ALA A 120 -23.07 11.88 -3.39
C ALA A 120 -24.15 11.30 -2.47
N ALA A 121 -23.72 10.60 -1.43
CA ALA A 121 -24.60 10.10 -0.37
C ALA A 121 -23.86 9.94 0.95
N THR A 122 -24.62 9.91 2.04
CA THR A 122 -24.09 9.52 3.34
C THR A 122 -24.09 8.00 3.45
N ALA A 123 -22.96 7.42 3.80
CA ALA A 123 -22.86 5.98 4.04
C ALA A 123 -23.68 5.59 5.28
N SER A 124 -24.43 4.49 5.19
CA SER A 124 -25.05 3.84 6.34
C SER A 124 -23.98 3.25 7.26
N SER A 125 -24.29 3.05 8.54
CA SER A 125 -23.30 2.56 9.52
C SER A 125 -22.59 1.29 9.09
N GLY A 126 -23.30 0.33 8.48
CA GLY A 126 -22.75 -0.94 8.03
C GLY A 126 -22.18 -0.96 6.61
N ASP A 127 -22.13 0.18 5.91
CA ASP A 127 -21.57 0.22 4.56
C ASP A 127 -20.06 0.15 4.56
N ILE A 128 -19.50 -0.70 3.70
CA ILE A 128 -18.07 -0.68 3.38
C ILE A 128 -17.90 0.05 2.05
N ASN A 129 -17.02 1.05 2.02
CA ASN A 129 -16.62 1.76 0.81
C ASN A 129 -15.10 1.86 0.81
N ALA A 130 -14.42 1.00 0.07
CA ALA A 130 -12.97 0.90 0.12
C ALA A 130 -12.36 0.39 -1.18
N ILE A 131 -11.15 0.82 -1.47
CA ILE A 131 -10.26 0.25 -2.50
C ILE A 131 -9.30 -0.70 -1.82
N TRP A 132 -9.22 -1.93 -2.29
CA TRP A 132 -8.41 -2.95 -1.64
C TRP A 132 -7.90 -4.05 -2.55
N GLN A 133 -6.85 -4.72 -2.11
CA GLN A 133 -6.35 -5.95 -2.70
C GLN A 133 -6.17 -7.02 -1.62
N ALA A 134 -6.47 -8.26 -1.98
CA ALA A 134 -6.20 -9.42 -1.14
C ALA A 134 -4.79 -9.95 -1.42
N VAL A 135 -4.05 -10.26 -0.37
CA VAL A 135 -2.76 -10.94 -0.43
C VAL A 135 -2.96 -12.37 0.07
N GLU A 136 -2.60 -13.33 -0.74
CA GLU A 136 -2.73 -14.75 -0.45
C GLU A 136 -1.77 -15.18 0.67
N GLY A 137 -2.17 -16.20 1.44
CA GLY A 137 -1.40 -16.73 2.56
C GLY A 137 0.01 -17.17 2.18
N PHE A 138 0.16 -17.85 1.03
CA PHE A 138 1.47 -18.28 0.54
C PHE A 138 2.41 -17.10 0.25
N ASN A 139 1.88 -15.97 -0.22
CA ASN A 139 2.64 -14.76 -0.53
C ASN A 139 2.94 -13.92 0.72
N PHE A 140 2.37 -14.28 1.87
CA PHE A 140 2.49 -13.56 3.12
C PHE A 140 3.17 -14.37 4.25
N SER A 141 3.42 -15.66 4.03
CA SER A 141 3.95 -16.59 5.02
C SER A 141 5.30 -16.17 5.63
N ASP A 142 6.15 -15.52 4.83
CA ASP A 142 7.46 -15.02 5.24
C ASP A 142 7.39 -13.84 6.24
N MET A 143 6.21 -13.25 6.42
CA MET A 143 5.96 -12.17 7.39
C MET A 143 5.79 -12.67 8.82
N SER A 144 5.57 -13.97 9.02
CA SER A 144 5.48 -14.64 10.33
C SER A 144 4.46 -14.05 11.30
N PHE A 145 3.35 -13.50 10.78
CA PHE A 145 2.30 -12.87 11.58
C PHE A 145 1.66 -13.87 12.56
N GLY A 146 1.23 -13.38 13.73
CA GLY A 146 0.74 -14.18 14.83
C GLY A 146 1.84 -14.87 15.66
N THR A 147 3.09 -14.51 15.43
CA THR A 147 4.26 -15.03 16.19
C THR A 147 5.12 -13.90 16.72
N ALA A 148 6.00 -14.21 17.68
CA ALA A 148 6.97 -13.25 18.20
C ALA A 148 7.95 -12.72 17.12
N ASN A 149 8.06 -13.42 15.98
CA ASN A 149 8.92 -13.05 14.84
C ASN A 149 8.18 -12.27 13.74
N ALA A 150 6.97 -11.81 14.01
CA ALA A 150 6.19 -11.03 13.03
C ALA A 150 6.96 -9.80 12.55
N LYS A 151 7.15 -9.72 11.23
CA LYS A 151 7.95 -8.65 10.61
C LYS A 151 7.11 -7.42 10.33
N SER A 152 7.72 -6.25 10.50
CA SER A 152 7.16 -5.00 9.98
C SER A 152 7.12 -5.02 8.45
N PHE A 153 6.20 -4.27 7.88
CA PHE A 153 6.11 -4.05 6.45
C PHE A 153 5.80 -2.57 6.15
N THR A 154 6.08 -2.18 4.93
CA THR A 154 5.77 -0.83 4.43
C THR A 154 4.86 -0.95 3.20
N LEU A 155 3.75 -0.21 3.22
CA LEU A 155 2.93 0.07 2.06
C LEU A 155 3.33 1.42 1.49
N SER A 156 3.63 1.48 0.20
CA SER A 156 3.84 2.74 -0.52
C SER A 156 2.97 2.80 -1.77
N PHE A 157 2.53 3.99 -2.15
CA PHE A 157 1.73 4.21 -3.34
C PHE A 157 1.72 5.69 -3.73
N TRP A 158 1.40 5.96 -4.99
CA TRP A 158 1.11 7.30 -5.47
C TRP A 158 -0.39 7.54 -5.50
N MET A 159 -0.79 8.69 -5.00
CA MET A 159 -2.19 9.13 -4.95
C MET A 159 -2.32 10.53 -5.52
N HIS A 160 -3.34 10.74 -6.34
CA HIS A 160 -3.80 12.06 -6.78
C HIS A 160 -5.26 12.19 -6.35
N ALA A 161 -5.57 13.19 -5.56
CA ALA A 161 -6.93 13.45 -5.08
C ALA A 161 -7.30 14.92 -5.31
N ASN A 162 -8.53 15.17 -5.74
CA ASN A 162 -9.02 16.54 -5.88
C ASN A 162 -9.61 17.11 -4.56
N THR A 163 -9.71 16.31 -3.53
CA THR A 163 -10.22 16.71 -2.21
C THR A 163 -9.11 16.57 -1.20
N ALA A 164 -8.75 17.66 -0.53
CA ALA A 164 -7.78 17.65 0.56
C ALA A 164 -8.38 16.98 1.82
N GLY A 165 -7.54 16.32 2.59
CA GLY A 165 -7.93 15.70 3.86
C GLY A 165 -7.14 14.43 4.16
N SER A 166 -7.55 13.73 5.20
CA SER A 166 -7.01 12.45 5.64
C SER A 166 -7.77 11.31 4.98
N TYR A 167 -7.06 10.29 4.51
CA TYR A 167 -7.63 9.11 3.85
C TYR A 167 -7.22 7.86 4.61
N GLY A 168 -8.20 7.06 5.03
CA GLY A 168 -7.97 5.84 5.79
C GLY A 168 -7.25 4.78 4.96
N VAL A 169 -6.22 4.19 5.55
CA VAL A 169 -5.49 3.03 5.06
C VAL A 169 -5.65 1.92 6.09
N SER A 170 -5.96 0.71 5.67
CA SER A 170 -6.23 -0.38 6.60
C SER A 170 -5.62 -1.70 6.16
N PHE A 171 -5.23 -2.49 7.14
CA PHE A 171 -4.72 -3.84 6.96
C PHE A 171 -5.58 -4.76 7.81
N LEU A 172 -6.22 -5.72 7.15
CA LEU A 172 -7.23 -6.58 7.78
C LEU A 172 -6.79 -8.02 7.62
N GLY A 173 -6.71 -8.75 8.71
CA GLY A 173 -6.58 -10.18 8.66
C GLY A 173 -7.82 -10.85 8.06
N ASN A 174 -7.72 -12.12 7.72
CA ASN A 174 -8.87 -12.86 7.25
C ASN A 174 -9.99 -12.81 8.30
N MET A 175 -11.11 -12.20 7.94
CA MET A 175 -12.23 -11.88 8.83
C MET A 175 -12.82 -13.10 9.52
N THR A 176 -12.73 -14.27 8.89
CA THR A 176 -13.27 -15.52 9.46
C THR A 176 -12.30 -16.20 10.42
N GLN A 177 -11.02 -15.84 10.40
CA GLN A 177 -9.97 -16.52 11.14
C GLN A 177 -9.25 -15.62 12.13
N SER A 178 -8.79 -14.42 11.73
CA SER A 178 -8.03 -13.56 12.63
C SER A 178 -8.82 -12.38 13.19
N ASN A 179 -9.81 -11.87 12.46
CA ASN A 179 -10.61 -10.68 12.82
C ASN A 179 -9.75 -9.56 13.44
N ARG A 180 -8.62 -9.26 12.82
CA ARG A 180 -7.66 -8.27 13.25
C ARG A 180 -7.57 -7.15 12.24
N SER A 181 -7.43 -5.92 12.70
CA SER A 181 -7.19 -4.76 11.83
C SER A 181 -6.12 -3.83 12.40
N TYR A 182 -5.37 -3.23 11.50
CA TYR A 182 -4.53 -2.06 11.74
C TYR A 182 -5.03 -0.95 10.83
N THR A 183 -5.36 0.20 11.43
CA THR A 183 -5.92 1.33 10.69
C THR A 183 -5.03 2.54 10.90
N THR A 184 -4.66 3.18 9.83
CA THR A 184 -3.89 4.42 9.80
C THR A 184 -4.45 5.34 8.72
N ALA A 185 -3.78 6.45 8.43
CA ALA A 185 -4.21 7.35 7.36
C ALA A 185 -3.04 8.06 6.70
N VAL A 186 -3.24 8.43 5.44
CA VAL A 186 -2.38 9.35 4.70
C VAL A 186 -3.10 10.69 4.50
N THR A 187 -2.35 11.77 4.38
CA THR A 187 -2.94 13.12 4.25
C THR A 187 -2.56 13.74 2.92
N VAL A 188 -3.56 14.26 2.21
CA VAL A 188 -3.40 15.16 1.08
C VAL A 188 -3.70 16.57 1.58
N SER A 189 -2.69 17.42 1.66
CA SER A 189 -2.87 18.82 2.07
C SER A 189 -3.59 19.64 0.99
N ALA A 190 -4.11 20.80 1.33
CA ALA A 190 -4.76 21.69 0.35
C ALA A 190 -3.83 22.05 -0.83
N GLY A 191 -2.53 22.25 -0.57
CA GLY A 191 -1.55 22.53 -1.61
C GLY A 191 -1.15 21.33 -2.45
N GLN A 192 -1.48 20.11 -2.02
CA GLN A 192 -1.23 18.85 -2.73
C GLN A 192 -2.45 18.37 -3.52
N ALA A 193 -3.63 18.96 -3.27
CA ALA A 193 -4.83 18.62 -4.04
C ALA A 193 -4.60 18.84 -5.53
N ASN A 194 -5.10 17.92 -6.35
CA ASN A 194 -4.88 17.87 -7.80
C ASN A 194 -3.42 17.66 -8.23
N SER A 195 -2.60 17.05 -7.36
CA SER A 195 -1.22 16.68 -7.67
C SER A 195 -0.94 15.24 -7.25
N TRP A 196 -0.01 14.58 -7.92
CA TRP A 196 0.48 13.29 -7.51
C TRP A 196 1.35 13.42 -6.26
N VAL A 197 1.03 12.67 -5.23
CA VAL A 197 1.78 12.62 -3.97
C VAL A 197 2.12 11.18 -3.65
N GLN A 198 3.39 10.91 -3.36
CA GLN A 198 3.80 9.62 -2.86
C GLN A 198 3.52 9.53 -1.36
N HIS A 199 2.87 8.46 -0.97
CA HIS A 199 2.61 8.13 0.43
C HIS A 199 3.31 6.84 0.81
N SER A 200 3.71 6.74 2.06
CA SER A 200 4.19 5.50 2.65
C SER A 200 3.70 5.35 4.08
N VAL A 201 3.40 4.11 4.46
CA VAL A 201 2.93 3.73 5.79
C VAL A 201 3.71 2.51 6.24
N THR A 202 4.39 2.61 7.37
CA THR A 202 5.08 1.47 8.00
C THR A 202 4.22 0.91 9.12
N VAL A 203 4.03 -0.40 9.10
CA VAL A 203 3.17 -1.13 10.02
C VAL A 203 3.99 -2.19 10.75
N PRO A 204 3.98 -2.23 12.08
CA PRO A 204 4.61 -3.30 12.84
C PRO A 204 3.90 -4.63 12.59
N GLY A 205 4.63 -5.74 12.66
CA GLY A 205 4.02 -7.07 12.57
C GLY A 205 3.06 -7.33 13.73
N ASP A 206 1.96 -8.03 13.48
CA ASP A 206 1.07 -8.48 14.55
C ASP A 206 1.65 -9.71 15.25
N THR A 207 2.12 -9.52 16.48
CA THR A 207 2.73 -10.59 17.27
C THR A 207 1.73 -11.38 18.11
N THR A 208 0.49 -10.91 18.23
CA THR A 208 -0.52 -11.44 19.19
C THR A 208 -1.73 -12.06 18.52
N GLY A 209 -1.94 -11.80 17.25
CA GLY A 209 -3.10 -12.31 16.51
C GLY A 209 -3.03 -13.84 16.34
N THR A 210 -4.17 -14.50 16.42
CA THR A 210 -4.32 -15.90 16.04
C THR A 210 -5.08 -16.01 14.73
N GLY A 211 -4.89 -17.12 13.99
CA GLY A 211 -5.62 -17.36 12.75
C GLY A 211 -5.10 -16.59 11.54
N TRP A 212 -3.88 -16.06 11.59
CA TRP A 212 -3.23 -15.56 10.38
C TRP A 212 -2.96 -16.71 9.41
N VAL A 213 -3.57 -16.62 8.23
CA VAL A 213 -3.43 -17.64 7.19
C VAL A 213 -2.09 -17.50 6.52
N THR A 214 -1.21 -18.48 6.70
CA THR A 214 0.13 -18.46 6.13
C THR A 214 0.32 -19.45 4.98
N ALA A 215 -0.52 -20.50 4.91
CA ALA A 215 -0.42 -21.54 3.89
C ALA A 215 -1.72 -22.34 3.82
N ASP A 216 -2.89 -21.70 3.68
CA ASP A 216 -4.15 -22.40 3.62
C ASP A 216 -4.78 -22.31 2.24
N SER A 217 -5.21 -23.47 1.75
CA SER A 217 -5.96 -23.60 0.50
C SER A 217 -7.45 -23.28 0.62
N THR A 218 -8.00 -23.24 1.84
CA THR A 218 -9.45 -23.16 2.05
C THR A 218 -9.99 -21.74 1.90
N ASN A 219 -9.24 -20.72 2.36
CA ASN A 219 -9.62 -19.31 2.23
C ASN A 219 -8.56 -18.43 1.53
N GLY A 220 -7.37 -18.97 1.31
CA GLY A 220 -6.31 -18.41 0.47
C GLY A 220 -5.78 -17.01 0.81
N VAL A 221 -6.52 -16.21 1.54
CA VAL A 221 -6.18 -14.82 1.84
C VAL A 221 -5.65 -14.69 3.26
N SER A 222 -4.44 -14.13 3.41
CA SER A 222 -3.89 -13.77 4.71
C SER A 222 -4.28 -12.36 5.11
N MET A 223 -4.16 -11.42 4.19
CA MET A 223 -4.39 -10.01 4.47
C MET A 223 -5.20 -9.33 3.36
N TYR A 224 -6.16 -8.50 3.75
CA TYR A 224 -6.76 -7.50 2.89
C TYR A 224 -6.07 -6.16 3.11
N VAL A 225 -5.42 -5.66 2.07
CA VAL A 225 -4.76 -4.35 2.07
C VAL A 225 -5.77 -3.32 1.58
N GLY A 226 -6.35 -2.56 2.50
CA GLY A 226 -7.21 -1.42 2.20
C GLY A 226 -6.34 -0.22 1.84
N ILE A 227 -6.11 -0.04 0.55
CA ILE A 227 -5.22 1.00 0.02
C ILE A 227 -5.81 2.39 0.31
N CYS A 228 -7.14 2.50 0.22
CA CYS A 228 -7.87 3.72 0.53
C CYS A 228 -9.31 3.41 0.93
N ASP A 229 -9.72 3.90 2.10
CA ASP A 229 -11.15 4.00 2.43
C ASP A 229 -11.77 5.17 1.69
N ILE A 230 -12.87 4.93 1.01
CA ILE A 230 -13.58 5.93 0.20
C ILE A 230 -14.92 6.34 0.83
N GLY A 231 -15.06 6.12 2.14
CA GLY A 231 -16.17 6.57 2.96
C GLY A 231 -17.02 5.45 3.54
N SER A 232 -16.40 4.47 4.19
CA SER A 232 -17.10 3.44 4.97
C SER A 232 -17.88 4.06 6.14
N GLY A 233 -18.94 3.37 6.56
CA GLY A 233 -19.84 3.80 7.62
C GLY A 233 -19.23 3.69 9.02
N SER A 234 -19.97 4.18 10.03
CA SER A 234 -19.46 4.33 11.41
C SER A 234 -19.13 3.00 12.10
N ALA A 235 -19.69 1.88 11.67
CA ALA A 235 -19.31 0.56 12.20
C ALA A 235 -17.86 0.15 11.87
N TYR A 236 -17.22 0.82 10.91
CA TYR A 236 -15.85 0.59 10.48
C TYR A 236 -14.88 1.69 10.89
N GLU A 237 -15.33 2.60 11.77
CA GLU A 237 -14.51 3.67 12.32
C GLU A 237 -13.83 3.22 13.61
N THR A 238 -12.57 3.60 13.78
CA THR A 238 -11.84 3.40 15.02
C THR A 238 -11.43 4.71 15.65
N SER A 239 -11.45 4.76 16.99
CA SER A 239 -10.81 5.80 17.79
C SER A 239 -9.35 5.48 18.11
N THR A 240 -8.93 4.23 17.89
CA THR A 240 -7.59 3.73 18.20
C THR A 240 -6.89 3.37 16.87
N ALA A 241 -6.19 4.36 16.31
CA ALA A 241 -5.37 4.15 15.09
C ALA A 241 -3.95 3.72 15.45
N ASP A 242 -3.20 3.30 14.43
CA ASP A 242 -1.77 2.99 14.48
C ASP A 242 -1.41 1.85 15.46
N THR A 243 -2.34 0.92 15.64
CA THR A 243 -2.13 -0.31 16.41
C THR A 243 -2.99 -1.46 15.89
N TRP A 244 -2.52 -2.70 16.08
CA TRP A 244 -3.30 -3.90 15.82
C TRP A 244 -4.38 -4.09 16.88
N GLN A 245 -5.61 -4.27 16.44
CA GLN A 245 -6.77 -4.43 17.32
C GLN A 245 -7.75 -5.47 16.78
N ALA A 246 -8.56 -6.05 17.64
CA ALA A 246 -9.66 -6.90 17.23
C ALA A 246 -10.75 -6.05 16.58
N GLY A 247 -11.34 -6.55 15.50
CA GLY A 247 -12.40 -5.88 14.76
C GLY A 247 -12.04 -5.58 13.30
N ASN A 248 -12.99 -5.01 12.57
CA ASN A 248 -12.90 -4.73 11.13
C ASN A 248 -12.90 -3.21 10.89
N PHE A 249 -11.86 -2.53 11.34
CA PHE A 249 -11.78 -1.08 11.21
C PHE A 249 -11.01 -0.67 9.95
N LYS A 250 -11.46 0.39 9.28
CA LYS A 250 -10.95 0.83 7.98
C LYS A 250 -10.52 2.29 7.96
N ARG A 251 -11.01 3.09 8.90
CA ARG A 251 -10.83 4.55 8.90
C ARG A 251 -10.99 5.14 10.29
N LYS A 252 -10.60 6.40 10.44
CA LYS A 252 -11.00 7.28 11.56
C LYS A 252 -12.25 8.07 11.16
N ALA A 253 -13.03 8.50 12.14
CA ALA A 253 -14.24 9.30 11.90
C ALA A 253 -13.94 10.60 11.12
N SER A 254 -12.74 11.18 11.31
CA SER A 254 -12.28 12.42 10.67
C SER A 254 -11.80 12.25 9.23
N ASP A 255 -11.63 11.01 8.74
CA ASP A 255 -11.13 10.79 7.39
C ASP A 255 -12.17 11.17 6.33
N VAL A 256 -11.69 11.58 5.17
CA VAL A 256 -12.53 11.97 4.03
C VAL A 256 -13.48 10.82 3.66
N LYS A 257 -14.75 11.14 3.53
CA LYS A 257 -15.77 10.25 2.96
C LYS A 257 -16.00 10.62 1.51
N LEU A 258 -15.22 10.05 0.60
CA LEU A 258 -15.27 10.38 -0.83
C LEU A 258 -16.69 10.26 -1.38
N ILE A 259 -17.41 9.20 -0.98
CA ILE A 259 -18.82 8.96 -1.38
C ILE A 259 -19.76 10.12 -1.02
N SER A 260 -19.41 10.94 -0.02
CA SER A 260 -20.26 12.06 0.43
C SER A 260 -19.98 13.37 -0.30
N VAL A 261 -18.97 13.39 -1.17
CA VAL A 261 -18.56 14.62 -1.88
C VAL A 261 -18.75 14.44 -3.38
N LEU A 262 -19.70 15.17 -3.95
CA LEU A 262 -19.98 15.12 -5.38
C LEU A 262 -18.74 15.51 -6.20
N ASN A 263 -18.44 14.74 -7.24
CA ASN A 263 -17.26 14.87 -8.10
C ASN A 263 -15.90 14.68 -7.38
N ALA A 264 -15.89 14.25 -6.11
CA ALA A 264 -14.65 13.83 -5.51
C ALA A 264 -14.04 12.66 -6.30
N THR A 265 -12.75 12.79 -6.60
CA THR A 265 -12.03 11.82 -7.45
C THR A 265 -10.67 11.53 -6.85
N ILE A 266 -10.30 10.25 -6.84
CA ILE A 266 -8.95 9.80 -6.50
C ILE A 266 -8.41 8.92 -7.61
N TYR A 267 -7.08 9.00 -7.78
CA TYR A 267 -6.29 8.13 -8.64
C TYR A 267 -5.20 7.50 -7.80
N ILE A 268 -4.94 6.23 -7.99
CA ILE A 268 -3.93 5.45 -7.24
C ILE A 268 -3.12 4.63 -8.23
N THR A 269 -1.79 4.62 -8.07
CA THR A 269 -0.86 3.76 -8.81
C THR A 269 0.41 3.50 -8.01
N GLY A 270 1.28 2.63 -8.50
CA GLY A 270 2.57 2.34 -7.86
C GLY A 270 2.41 1.73 -6.47
N VAL A 271 1.39 0.90 -6.27
CA VAL A 271 1.11 0.27 -4.97
C VAL A 271 2.10 -0.85 -4.71
N GLN A 272 2.86 -0.71 -3.63
CA GLN A 272 3.87 -1.68 -3.22
C GLN A 272 3.73 -1.99 -1.73
N LEU A 273 3.61 -3.27 -1.41
CA LEU A 273 3.67 -3.81 -0.05
C LEU A 273 4.93 -4.66 0.08
N GLU A 274 5.84 -4.27 0.93
CA GLU A 274 7.13 -4.95 1.08
C GLU A 274 7.51 -5.14 2.55
N ALA A 275 8.26 -6.19 2.84
CA ALA A 275 8.83 -6.40 4.17
C ALA A 275 9.86 -5.32 4.47
N GLY A 276 9.88 -4.85 5.73
CA GLY A 276 10.80 -3.81 6.19
C GLY A 276 10.11 -2.52 6.58
N THR A 277 10.90 -1.55 7.03
CA THR A 277 10.42 -0.30 7.65
C THR A 277 10.58 0.93 6.77
N VAL A 278 11.12 0.77 5.56
CA VAL A 278 11.38 1.87 4.62
C VAL A 278 10.85 1.48 3.25
N ALA A 279 10.14 2.42 2.61
CA ALA A 279 9.70 2.25 1.23
C ALA A 279 10.90 2.28 0.28
N THR A 280 10.99 1.26 -0.58
CA THR A 280 11.99 1.24 -1.66
C THR A 280 11.36 1.70 -2.99
N PRO A 281 12.17 2.02 -4.01
CA PRO A 281 11.61 2.31 -5.35
C PRO A 281 10.68 1.19 -5.83
N PHE A 282 9.62 1.58 -6.54
CA PHE A 282 8.63 0.64 -7.03
C PHE A 282 9.26 -0.49 -7.87
N GLU A 283 8.87 -1.72 -7.59
CA GLU A 283 9.33 -2.90 -8.31
C GLU A 283 8.57 -3.08 -9.63
N HIS A 284 9.18 -2.62 -10.72
CA HIS A 284 8.64 -2.86 -12.06
C HIS A 284 8.93 -4.29 -12.51
N ARG A 285 7.91 -5.14 -12.52
CA ARG A 285 7.99 -6.48 -13.11
C ARG A 285 7.75 -6.41 -14.63
N SER A 286 8.27 -7.38 -15.38
CA SER A 286 7.95 -7.45 -16.81
C SER A 286 6.44 -7.65 -17.01
N TYR A 287 5.89 -7.12 -18.12
CA TYR A 287 4.44 -7.21 -18.39
C TYR A 287 3.96 -8.68 -18.42
N GLY A 288 4.73 -9.58 -19.04
CA GLY A 288 4.36 -11.00 -19.10
C GLY A 288 4.33 -11.67 -17.73
N THR A 289 5.27 -11.34 -16.85
CA THR A 289 5.28 -11.84 -15.45
C THR A 289 4.07 -11.31 -14.68
N GLU A 290 3.80 -10.00 -14.75
CA GLU A 290 2.67 -9.40 -14.05
C GLU A 290 1.33 -9.95 -14.54
N LEU A 291 1.18 -10.13 -15.86
CA LEU A 291 -0.01 -10.73 -16.48
C LEU A 291 -0.24 -12.18 -16.02
N ALA A 292 0.82 -12.95 -15.86
CA ALA A 292 0.73 -14.34 -15.38
C ALA A 292 0.30 -14.42 -13.90
N LEU A 293 0.58 -13.38 -13.11
CA LEU A 293 0.15 -13.28 -11.71
C LEU A 293 -1.30 -12.80 -11.57
N CYS A 294 -1.83 -12.09 -12.57
CA CYS A 294 -3.20 -11.60 -12.60
C CYS A 294 -4.21 -12.69 -12.96
#